data_45aabb4593559310ec34ea7524bd37d5
#
_entry.id   45aabb4593559310ec34ea7524bd37d5
#
_cell.length_a   1.000
_cell.length_b   1.000
_cell.length_c   1.000
_cell.angle_alpha   90.00
_cell.angle_beta   90.00
_cell.angle_gamma   90.00
#
_symmetry.space_group_name_H-M   'P 1'
#
loop_
_entity.id
_entity.type
_entity.pdbx_description
1 polymer ?
#
loop_
_entity_poly.entity_id
_entity_poly.type
_entity_poly.pdbx_seq_one_letter_code
_entity_poly.pdbx_strand_id
1 'polypeptide(L)'
;GMKQQAIVVERKVREILHIPLGSLTTTIPVTQRREPHMYEWLSRHRAFLEQVRNHPPKAVILGNSITHYWGGEPEHRNKNGREAWEKVMRPAGFQNLGCGWDRIENVLWRVYHGELDGYKAGKVVLMIGTNNCGLNSDRDIVEGLRFLLSAIRQRQPEASVKVIGILPRRNQEQWVRNINFDIKEMVETEGYEFANPGTALLLQDGKIDESLFIGDGLHPN
;
A
#
# COMPACT_ATOMS: atom_id res chain seq x y z
N GLY A 1 19.48 -12.85 -12.03
CA GLY A 1 19.44 -11.78 -11.09
C GLY A 1 18.36 -11.98 -10.03
N MET A 2 18.14 -10.99 -9.15
CA MET A 2 17.17 -11.05 -8.03
C MET A 2 15.73 -11.44 -8.41
N LYS A 3 15.24 -11.03 -9.60
CA LYS A 3 13.90 -11.43 -10.08
C LYS A 3 13.79 -12.95 -10.29
N GLN A 4 14.83 -13.56 -10.88
CA GLN A 4 14.83 -15.00 -11.10
C GLN A 4 14.88 -15.78 -9.78
N GLN A 5 15.65 -15.28 -8.81
CA GLN A 5 15.71 -15.87 -7.46
C GLN A 5 14.36 -15.74 -6.72
N ALA A 6 13.67 -14.59 -6.84
CA ALA A 6 12.36 -14.40 -6.25
C ALA A 6 11.32 -15.38 -6.81
N ILE A 7 11.32 -15.64 -8.12
CA ILE A 7 10.42 -16.62 -8.78
C ILE A 7 10.71 -18.04 -8.28
N VAL A 8 11.97 -18.40 -8.13
CA VAL A 8 12.36 -19.73 -7.62
C VAL A 8 11.92 -19.93 -6.18
N VAL A 9 12.14 -18.91 -5.33
CA VAL A 9 11.71 -18.94 -3.92
C VAL A 9 10.19 -19.00 -3.82
N GLU A 10 9.46 -18.20 -4.59
CA GLU A 10 8.00 -18.24 -4.63
C GLU A 10 7.48 -19.63 -5.02
N ARG A 11 8.02 -20.22 -6.08
CA ARG A 11 7.64 -21.57 -6.53
C ARG A 11 7.86 -22.60 -5.43
N LYS A 12 8.99 -22.51 -4.73
CA LYS A 12 9.31 -23.43 -3.63
C LYS A 12 8.39 -23.25 -2.42
N VAL A 13 8.04 -22.01 -2.09
CA VAL A 13 7.07 -21.72 -1.02
C VAL A 13 5.69 -22.28 -1.35
N ARG A 14 5.23 -22.11 -2.60
CA ARG A 14 3.94 -22.70 -3.07
C ARG A 14 3.94 -24.22 -2.94
N GLU A 15 5.03 -24.86 -3.34
CA GLU A 15 5.20 -26.31 -3.23
C GLU A 15 5.10 -26.77 -1.76
N ILE A 16 5.84 -26.12 -0.85
CA ILE A 16 5.85 -26.47 0.58
C ILE A 16 4.48 -26.25 1.24
N LEU A 17 3.78 -25.18 0.88
CA LEU A 17 2.47 -24.82 1.44
C LEU A 17 1.30 -25.47 0.68
N HIS A 18 1.56 -26.31 -0.30
CA HIS A 18 0.56 -26.94 -1.17
C HIS A 18 -0.39 -25.95 -1.85
N ILE A 19 0.11 -24.76 -2.22
CA ILE A 19 -0.66 -23.73 -2.90
C ILE A 19 -0.78 -24.12 -4.38
N PRO A 20 -2.00 -24.26 -4.94
CA PRO A 20 -2.19 -24.66 -6.33
C PRO A 20 -1.49 -23.71 -7.31
N LEU A 21 -0.89 -24.26 -8.36
CA LEU A 21 -0.40 -23.47 -9.49
C LEU A 21 -1.58 -22.67 -10.08
N GLY A 22 -1.35 -21.35 -10.29
CA GLY A 22 -2.39 -20.45 -10.77
C GLY A 22 -3.15 -19.70 -9.67
N SER A 23 -2.97 -20.02 -8.38
CA SER A 23 -3.44 -19.15 -7.29
C SER A 23 -2.65 -17.84 -7.29
N LEU A 24 -3.36 -16.71 -7.19
CA LEU A 24 -2.72 -15.40 -7.15
C LEU A 24 -2.03 -15.20 -5.79
N THR A 25 -0.72 -15.01 -5.77
CA THR A 25 0.03 -14.73 -4.52
C THR A 25 -0.44 -13.45 -3.85
N THR A 26 -0.89 -12.48 -4.62
CA THR A 26 -1.43 -11.20 -4.14
C THR A 26 -2.71 -11.34 -3.30
N THR A 27 -3.39 -12.50 -3.38
CA THR A 27 -4.59 -12.81 -2.59
C THR A 27 -4.31 -13.72 -1.38
N ILE A 28 -3.06 -14.08 -1.15
CA ILE A 28 -2.65 -14.95 -0.03
C ILE A 28 -2.03 -14.09 1.07
N PRO A 29 -2.73 -13.90 2.20
CA PRO A 29 -2.23 -13.04 3.28
C PRO A 29 -0.95 -13.61 3.89
N VAL A 30 0.12 -12.83 3.89
CA VAL A 30 1.43 -13.21 4.44
C VAL A 30 2.09 -12.07 5.20
N THR A 31 2.85 -12.42 6.22
CA THR A 31 3.73 -11.49 6.93
C THR A 31 4.97 -11.15 6.11
N GLN A 32 5.72 -10.13 6.55
CA GLN A 32 7.02 -9.82 5.95
C GLN A 32 8.03 -9.36 7.00
N ARG A 33 9.31 -9.46 6.67
CA ARG A 33 10.43 -8.96 7.47
C ARG A 33 11.59 -8.53 6.57
N ARG A 34 11.31 -7.58 5.65
CA ARG A 34 12.28 -7.19 4.60
C ARG A 34 13.30 -6.14 5.05
N GLU A 35 12.97 -5.35 6.09
CA GLU A 35 13.82 -4.28 6.62
C GLU A 35 13.97 -4.32 8.15
N PRO A 36 14.39 -5.45 8.76
CA PRO A 36 14.45 -5.57 10.21
C PRO A 36 15.45 -4.61 10.86
N HIS A 37 16.40 -4.06 10.09
CA HIS A 37 17.35 -3.03 10.54
C HIS A 37 16.75 -1.61 10.57
N MET A 38 15.59 -1.42 9.92
CA MET A 38 14.91 -0.13 9.88
C MET A 38 13.76 -0.05 10.88
N TYR A 39 12.99 -1.12 10.97
CA TYR A 39 11.87 -1.27 11.90
C TYR A 39 11.45 -2.74 11.98
N GLU A 40 10.80 -3.12 13.09
CA GLU A 40 10.22 -4.46 13.21
C GLU A 40 8.74 -4.43 12.82
N TRP A 41 8.40 -5.10 11.74
CA TRP A 41 7.08 -5.06 11.09
C TRP A 41 5.93 -5.51 12.02
N LEU A 42 6.11 -6.63 12.75
CA LEU A 42 5.09 -7.11 13.69
C LEU A 42 4.92 -6.18 14.90
N SER A 43 5.98 -5.54 15.36
CA SER A 43 5.90 -4.55 16.44
C SER A 43 5.13 -3.32 15.99
N ARG A 44 5.32 -2.86 14.75
CA ARG A 44 4.54 -1.76 14.17
C ARG A 44 3.07 -2.13 14.03
N HIS A 45 2.76 -3.34 13.56
CA HIS A 45 1.39 -3.86 13.52
C HIS A 45 0.73 -3.84 14.91
N ARG A 46 1.42 -4.34 15.94
CA ARG A 46 0.91 -4.32 17.33
C ARG A 46 0.66 -2.90 17.83
N ALA A 47 1.55 -1.95 17.52
CA ALA A 47 1.36 -0.54 17.86
C ALA A 47 0.12 0.04 17.16
N PHE A 48 -0.17 -0.33 15.92
CA PHE A 48 -1.43 0.06 15.25
C PHE A 48 -2.65 -0.48 15.99
N LEU A 49 -2.65 -1.76 16.36
CA LEU A 49 -3.76 -2.36 17.12
C LEU A 49 -4.00 -1.66 18.45
N GLU A 50 -2.94 -1.27 19.15
CA GLU A 50 -3.02 -0.50 20.38
C GLU A 50 -3.58 0.90 20.13
N GLN A 51 -3.09 1.60 19.11
CA GLN A 51 -3.55 2.94 18.76
C GLN A 51 -5.02 2.98 18.37
N VAL A 52 -5.45 2.10 17.46
CA VAL A 52 -6.86 2.09 17.01
C VAL A 52 -7.82 1.70 18.13
N ARG A 53 -7.37 0.90 19.09
CA ARG A 53 -8.15 0.54 20.28
C ARG A 53 -8.28 1.70 21.25
N ASN A 54 -7.19 2.39 21.55
CA ASN A 54 -7.14 3.47 22.54
C ASN A 54 -7.66 4.79 21.98
N HIS A 55 -7.47 5.03 20.69
CA HIS A 55 -7.84 6.25 19.97
C HIS A 55 -8.44 5.90 18.60
N PRO A 56 -9.71 5.45 18.56
CA PRO A 56 -10.37 5.07 17.31
C PRO A 56 -10.30 6.17 16.26
N PRO A 57 -9.69 5.93 15.08
CA PRO A 57 -9.49 6.97 14.08
C PRO A 57 -10.79 7.27 13.31
N LYS A 58 -10.95 8.53 12.88
CA LYS A 58 -12.04 8.93 11.98
C LYS A 58 -11.78 8.48 10.55
N ALA A 59 -10.52 8.35 10.18
CA ALA A 59 -10.07 7.90 8.87
C ALA A 59 -8.74 7.18 8.97
N VAL A 60 -8.46 6.28 8.02
CA VAL A 60 -7.19 5.55 7.96
C VAL A 60 -6.60 5.61 6.56
N ILE A 61 -5.27 5.56 6.47
CA ILE A 61 -4.56 5.34 5.22
C ILE A 61 -3.68 4.10 5.33
N LEU A 62 -3.95 3.11 4.47
CA LEU A 62 -3.19 1.86 4.31
C LEU A 62 -2.19 2.00 3.18
N GLY A 63 -0.97 1.51 3.36
CA GLY A 63 0.04 1.57 2.31
C GLY A 63 1.39 0.99 2.69
N ASN A 64 2.38 1.29 1.85
CA ASN A 64 3.76 0.84 1.96
C ASN A 64 4.69 1.93 2.57
N SER A 65 5.97 1.95 2.17
CA SER A 65 6.96 2.93 2.62
C SER A 65 6.58 4.38 2.32
N ILE A 66 5.96 4.64 1.18
CA ILE A 66 5.53 5.99 0.81
C ILE A 66 4.53 6.54 1.85
N THR A 67 3.56 5.72 2.25
CA THR A 67 2.63 6.04 3.33
C THR A 67 3.34 6.08 4.69
N HIS A 68 4.19 5.08 4.99
CA HIS A 68 4.91 4.97 6.25
C HIS A 68 5.76 6.22 6.56
N TYR A 69 6.46 6.75 5.55
CA TYR A 69 7.37 7.89 5.71
C TYR A 69 6.64 9.24 5.67
N TRP A 70 5.36 9.28 5.35
CA TRP A 70 4.62 10.53 5.23
C TRP A 70 4.48 11.24 6.57
N GLY A 71 4.15 10.53 7.65
CA GLY A 71 4.01 11.09 8.99
C GLY A 71 3.07 10.28 9.88
N GLY A 72 2.75 10.83 11.05
CA GLY A 72 1.87 10.17 12.03
C GLY A 72 2.58 9.14 12.89
N GLU A 73 1.83 8.59 13.84
CA GLU A 73 2.32 7.59 14.80
C GLU A 73 1.99 6.16 14.34
N PRO A 74 2.83 5.15 14.68
CA PRO A 74 4.15 5.28 15.31
C PRO A 74 5.14 5.96 14.39
N GLU A 75 5.90 6.92 14.91
CA GLU A 75 6.84 7.68 14.10
C GLU A 75 7.91 6.79 13.44
N HIS A 76 8.32 7.19 12.24
CA HIS A 76 9.48 6.65 11.56
C HIS A 76 10.60 7.71 11.49
N ARG A 77 11.87 7.25 11.36
CA ARG A 77 13.01 8.18 11.22
C ARG A 77 12.94 9.02 9.93
N ASN A 78 12.42 8.45 8.85
CA ASN A 78 12.12 9.19 7.63
C ASN A 78 10.77 9.90 7.79
N LYS A 79 10.70 11.18 7.42
CA LYS A 79 9.53 12.04 7.59
C LYS A 79 9.36 12.90 6.35
N ASN A 80 9.17 12.23 5.21
CA ASN A 80 9.17 12.86 3.89
C ASN A 80 7.96 13.76 3.63
N GLY A 81 6.94 13.79 4.32
CA GLY A 81 5.78 14.66 4.08
C GLY A 81 5.17 15.14 5.39
N ARG A 82 6.00 15.25 6.44
CA ARG A 82 5.54 15.60 7.79
C ARG A 82 4.70 16.88 7.84
N GLU A 83 5.10 17.91 7.11
CA GLU A 83 4.37 19.17 7.11
C GLU A 83 2.95 19.01 6.54
N ALA A 84 2.80 18.31 5.41
CA ALA A 84 1.50 18.01 4.83
C ALA A 84 0.67 17.09 5.74
N TRP A 85 1.32 16.12 6.40
CA TRP A 85 0.65 15.27 7.38
C TRP A 85 0.05 16.10 8.53
N GLU A 86 0.85 16.94 9.17
CA GLU A 86 0.42 17.74 10.32
C GLU A 86 -0.65 18.79 9.94
N LYS A 87 -0.57 19.36 8.74
CA LYS A 87 -1.52 20.39 8.29
C LYS A 87 -2.82 19.82 7.75
N VAL A 88 -2.81 18.63 7.16
CA VAL A 88 -3.96 18.10 6.41
C VAL A 88 -4.48 16.79 7.00
N MET A 89 -3.63 15.78 7.14
CA MET A 89 -4.08 14.43 7.50
C MET A 89 -4.44 14.30 8.98
N ARG A 90 -3.59 14.82 9.86
CA ARG A 90 -3.84 14.79 11.31
C ARG A 90 -5.12 15.55 11.71
N PRO A 91 -5.39 16.80 11.27
CA PRO A 91 -6.64 17.50 11.59
C PRO A 91 -7.88 16.80 11.03
N ALA A 92 -7.76 16.10 9.91
CA ALA A 92 -8.84 15.29 9.33
C ALA A 92 -9.06 13.95 10.08
N GLY A 93 -8.28 13.67 11.13
CA GLY A 93 -8.41 12.48 11.96
C GLY A 93 -7.89 11.19 11.33
N PHE A 94 -6.91 11.30 10.40
CA PHE A 94 -6.27 10.14 9.80
C PHE A 94 -5.27 9.47 10.74
N GLN A 95 -5.35 8.14 10.80
CA GLN A 95 -4.29 7.27 11.31
C GLN A 95 -3.48 6.71 10.13
N ASN A 96 -2.14 6.79 10.25
CA ASN A 96 -1.23 6.21 9.27
C ASN A 96 -1.00 4.72 9.57
N LEU A 97 -1.49 3.86 8.69
CA LEU A 97 -1.28 2.41 8.72
C LEU A 97 -0.32 1.96 7.60
N GLY A 98 0.67 2.78 7.27
CA GLY A 98 1.71 2.46 6.31
C GLY A 98 2.83 1.59 6.91
N CYS A 99 3.29 0.58 6.17
CA CYS A 99 4.44 -0.25 6.52
C CYS A 99 5.43 -0.32 5.35
N GLY A 100 6.70 -0.02 5.60
CA GLY A 100 7.77 -0.11 4.61
C GLY A 100 7.81 -1.48 3.93
N TRP A 101 8.07 -1.50 2.61
CA TRP A 101 8.13 -2.71 1.80
C TRP A 101 6.85 -3.55 1.71
N ASP A 102 5.73 -3.11 2.26
CA ASP A 102 4.49 -3.85 2.10
C ASP A 102 4.09 -3.98 0.64
N ARG A 103 3.61 -5.16 0.32
CA ARG A 103 2.90 -5.54 -0.90
C ARG A 103 1.42 -5.70 -0.59
N ILE A 104 0.60 -5.91 -1.60
CA ILE A 104 -0.85 -6.13 -1.47
C ILE A 104 -1.14 -7.24 -0.46
N GLU A 105 -0.47 -8.37 -0.56
CA GLU A 105 -0.63 -9.54 0.31
C GLU A 105 -0.25 -9.29 1.78
N ASN A 106 0.66 -8.33 2.03
CA ASN A 106 1.03 -7.95 3.39
C ASN A 106 -0.04 -7.04 4.02
N VAL A 107 -0.56 -6.07 3.27
CA VAL A 107 -1.70 -5.25 3.72
C VAL A 107 -2.91 -6.13 3.97
N LEU A 108 -3.18 -7.11 3.09
CA LEU A 108 -4.26 -8.08 3.27
C LEU A 108 -4.11 -8.86 4.60
N TRP A 109 -2.89 -9.30 4.93
CA TRP A 109 -2.62 -9.95 6.21
C TRP A 109 -2.98 -9.03 7.38
N ARG A 110 -2.56 -7.76 7.36
CA ARG A 110 -2.83 -6.79 8.43
C ARG A 110 -4.32 -6.49 8.58
N VAL A 111 -5.05 -6.40 7.46
CA VAL A 111 -6.50 -6.24 7.45
C VAL A 111 -7.18 -7.45 8.11
N TYR A 112 -6.74 -8.66 7.83
CA TYR A 112 -7.27 -9.88 8.48
C TYR A 112 -6.84 -10.04 9.94
N HIS A 113 -5.86 -9.28 10.41
CA HIS A 113 -5.34 -9.35 11.78
C HIS A 113 -5.68 -8.10 12.60
N GLY A 114 -6.79 -7.44 12.28
CA GLY A 114 -7.45 -6.54 13.19
C GLY A 114 -7.19 -5.05 13.01
N GLU A 115 -6.38 -4.62 12.03
CA GLU A 115 -6.10 -3.18 11.87
C GLU A 115 -7.32 -2.34 11.47
N LEU A 116 -8.37 -2.99 10.96
CA LEU A 116 -9.65 -2.34 10.63
C LEU A 116 -10.82 -2.80 11.52
N ASP A 117 -10.54 -3.46 12.65
CA ASP A 117 -11.57 -4.03 13.51
C ASP A 117 -11.78 -3.19 14.78
N GLY A 118 -13.00 -3.23 15.33
CA GLY A 118 -13.32 -2.63 16.63
C GLY A 118 -13.59 -1.12 16.61
N TYR A 119 -13.62 -0.48 15.44
CA TYR A 119 -14.00 0.91 15.26
C TYR A 119 -14.71 1.12 13.92
N LYS A 120 -15.29 2.31 13.73
CA LYS A 120 -15.91 2.72 12.46
C LYS A 120 -15.13 3.89 11.87
N ALA A 121 -14.42 3.67 10.77
CA ALA A 121 -13.83 4.75 9.99
C ALA A 121 -14.86 5.34 9.03
N GLY A 122 -14.93 6.67 8.95
CA GLY A 122 -15.71 7.33 7.89
C GLY A 122 -15.02 7.25 6.53
N LYS A 123 -13.69 7.08 6.52
CA LYS A 123 -12.89 7.02 5.28
C LYS A 123 -11.73 6.05 5.40
N VAL A 124 -11.53 5.25 4.35
CA VAL A 124 -10.35 4.41 4.16
C VAL A 124 -9.66 4.82 2.85
N VAL A 125 -8.38 5.16 2.92
CA VAL A 125 -7.53 5.43 1.75
C VAL A 125 -6.55 4.27 1.59
N LEU A 126 -6.40 3.76 0.38
CA LEU A 126 -5.48 2.68 0.04
C LEU A 126 -4.48 3.15 -1.01
N MET A 127 -3.17 3.05 -0.71
CA MET A 127 -2.09 3.35 -1.64
C MET A 127 -1.05 2.22 -1.59
N ILE A 128 -1.19 1.22 -2.45
CA ILE A 128 -0.37 0.00 -2.44
C ILE A 128 -0.16 -0.53 -3.87
N GLY A 129 0.83 -1.37 -4.08
CA GLY A 129 1.07 -2.09 -5.35
C GLY A 129 2.45 -1.86 -5.95
N THR A 130 3.13 -0.73 -5.66
CA THR A 130 4.45 -0.44 -6.25
C THR A 130 5.50 -1.52 -5.96
N ASN A 131 5.44 -2.18 -4.79
CA ASN A 131 6.36 -3.26 -4.41
C ASN A 131 6.03 -4.62 -5.03
N ASN A 132 4.88 -4.74 -5.68
CA ASN A 132 4.52 -5.91 -6.50
C ASN A 132 5.07 -5.79 -7.93
N CYS A 133 5.50 -4.59 -8.36
CA CYS A 133 6.10 -4.35 -9.67
C CYS A 133 7.26 -5.32 -9.96
N GLY A 134 7.16 -5.99 -11.10
CA GLY A 134 8.17 -6.95 -11.56
C GLY A 134 8.26 -8.26 -10.79
N LEU A 135 7.37 -8.48 -9.81
CA LEU A 135 7.19 -9.76 -9.11
C LEU A 135 5.89 -10.43 -9.53
N ASN A 136 4.83 -9.67 -9.67
CA ASN A 136 3.52 -10.14 -10.09
C ASN A 136 3.19 -9.56 -11.49
N SER A 137 2.33 -10.21 -12.23
CA SER A 137 1.77 -9.63 -13.45
C SER A 137 0.81 -8.47 -13.11
N ASP A 138 0.57 -7.59 -14.08
CA ASP A 138 -0.39 -6.48 -13.91
C ASP A 138 -1.77 -7.00 -13.53
N ARG A 139 -2.21 -8.10 -14.16
CA ARG A 139 -3.46 -8.78 -13.81
C ARG A 139 -3.47 -9.23 -12.35
N ASP A 140 -2.38 -9.84 -11.85
CA ASP A 140 -2.31 -10.30 -10.46
C ASP A 140 -2.35 -9.14 -9.47
N ILE A 141 -1.77 -7.99 -9.83
CA ILE A 141 -1.83 -6.76 -9.04
C ILE A 141 -3.27 -6.25 -8.96
N VAL A 142 -3.95 -6.15 -10.09
CA VAL A 142 -5.35 -5.67 -10.15
C VAL A 142 -6.29 -6.60 -9.38
N GLU A 143 -6.18 -7.92 -9.58
CA GLU A 143 -7.02 -8.89 -8.86
C GLU A 143 -6.70 -8.94 -7.36
N GLY A 144 -5.43 -8.78 -6.98
CA GLY A 144 -5.03 -8.66 -5.56
C GLY A 144 -5.62 -7.42 -4.91
N LEU A 145 -5.63 -6.28 -5.61
CA LEU A 145 -6.28 -5.05 -5.14
C LEU A 145 -7.80 -5.22 -5.01
N ARG A 146 -8.46 -5.84 -5.99
CA ARG A 146 -9.89 -6.16 -5.93
C ARG A 146 -10.21 -6.98 -4.67
N PHE A 147 -9.43 -8.03 -4.43
CA PHE A 147 -9.60 -8.89 -3.26
C PHE A 147 -9.37 -8.15 -1.95
N LEU A 148 -8.33 -7.31 -1.87
CA LEU A 148 -8.05 -6.46 -0.72
C LEU A 148 -9.18 -5.45 -0.45
N LEU A 149 -9.73 -4.83 -1.49
CA LEU A 149 -10.86 -3.92 -1.37
C LEU A 149 -12.11 -4.62 -0.81
N SER A 150 -12.38 -5.85 -1.24
CA SER A 150 -13.45 -6.67 -0.66
C SER A 150 -13.21 -6.93 0.84
N ALA A 151 -11.97 -7.26 1.25
CA ALA A 151 -11.62 -7.48 2.64
C ALA A 151 -11.76 -6.20 3.49
N ILE A 152 -11.41 -5.03 2.94
CA ILE A 152 -11.61 -3.72 3.57
C ILE A 152 -13.10 -3.44 3.74
N ARG A 153 -13.91 -3.64 2.69
CA ARG A 153 -15.37 -3.40 2.71
C ARG A 153 -16.07 -4.25 3.76
N GLN A 154 -15.66 -5.52 3.93
CA GLN A 154 -16.23 -6.41 4.94
C GLN A 154 -16.00 -5.89 6.37
N ARG A 155 -14.90 -5.21 6.64
CA ARG A 155 -14.54 -4.68 7.97
C ARG A 155 -15.03 -3.28 8.22
N GLN A 156 -15.11 -2.48 7.17
CA GLN A 156 -15.53 -1.09 7.20
C GLN A 156 -16.66 -0.85 6.17
N PRO A 157 -17.85 -1.46 6.36
CA PRO A 157 -18.92 -1.46 5.37
C PRO A 157 -19.50 -0.06 5.08
N GLU A 158 -19.43 0.84 6.05
CA GLU A 158 -19.97 2.19 5.95
C GLU A 158 -18.93 3.23 5.46
N ALA A 159 -17.64 2.85 5.40
CA ALA A 159 -16.59 3.78 5.03
C ALA A 159 -16.62 4.15 3.54
N SER A 160 -16.36 5.42 3.23
CA SER A 160 -15.94 5.82 1.89
C SER A 160 -14.54 5.27 1.63
N VAL A 161 -14.35 4.48 0.59
CA VAL A 161 -13.07 3.89 0.22
C VAL A 161 -12.52 4.57 -1.02
N LYS A 162 -11.29 5.11 -0.91
CA LYS A 162 -10.58 5.74 -2.01
C LYS A 162 -9.26 5.03 -2.27
N VAL A 163 -9.03 4.64 -3.51
CA VAL A 163 -7.76 4.08 -3.98
C VAL A 163 -6.93 5.17 -4.62
N ILE A 164 -5.69 5.31 -4.17
CA ILE A 164 -4.69 6.17 -4.79
C ILE A 164 -3.89 5.33 -5.77
N GLY A 165 -3.78 5.78 -6.99
CA GLY A 165 -2.96 5.16 -8.02
C GLY A 165 -1.51 5.01 -7.56
N ILE A 166 -0.80 4.03 -8.10
CA ILE A 166 0.63 3.84 -7.87
C ILE A 166 1.35 5.11 -8.32
N LEU A 167 2.16 5.70 -7.44
CA LEU A 167 2.91 6.90 -7.78
C LEU A 167 3.99 6.58 -8.83
N PRO A 168 4.32 7.55 -9.71
CA PRO A 168 5.36 7.36 -10.71
C PRO A 168 6.70 7.10 -10.05
N ARG A 169 7.55 6.33 -10.74
CA ARG A 169 8.88 5.97 -10.27
C ARG A 169 9.85 5.94 -11.45
N ARG A 170 11.10 6.26 -11.17
CA ARG A 170 12.18 6.34 -12.17
C ARG A 170 12.24 5.09 -13.03
N ASN A 171 12.28 5.28 -14.36
CA ASN A 171 12.37 4.22 -15.37
C ASN A 171 11.19 3.23 -15.41
N GLN A 172 10.08 3.56 -14.72
CA GLN A 172 8.84 2.75 -14.71
C GLN A 172 7.60 3.61 -15.00
N GLU A 173 7.76 4.84 -15.47
CA GLU A 173 6.66 5.79 -15.64
C GLU A 173 5.60 5.25 -16.60
N GLN A 174 6.01 4.58 -17.69
CA GLN A 174 5.07 3.98 -18.63
C GLN A 174 4.31 2.82 -18.01
N TRP A 175 4.99 1.95 -17.25
CA TRP A 175 4.34 0.87 -16.54
C TRP A 175 3.31 1.43 -15.53
N VAL A 176 3.68 2.46 -14.77
CA VAL A 176 2.77 3.09 -13.81
C VAL A 176 1.53 3.66 -14.51
N ARG A 177 1.69 4.30 -15.67
CA ARG A 177 0.54 4.80 -16.44
C ARG A 177 -0.41 3.66 -16.84
N ASN A 178 0.13 2.57 -17.37
CA ASN A 178 -0.65 1.43 -17.84
C ASN A 178 -1.39 0.75 -16.68
N ILE A 179 -0.67 0.39 -15.62
CA ILE A 179 -1.29 -0.30 -14.48
C ILE A 179 -2.33 0.58 -13.76
N ASN A 180 -2.11 1.91 -13.68
CA ASN A 180 -3.08 2.82 -13.09
C ASN A 180 -4.37 2.96 -13.92
N PHE A 181 -4.28 2.78 -15.24
CA PHE A 181 -5.46 2.69 -16.08
C PHE A 181 -6.30 1.45 -15.69
N ASP A 182 -5.68 0.27 -15.62
CA ASP A 182 -6.36 -0.97 -15.24
C ASP A 182 -6.90 -0.93 -13.80
N ILE A 183 -6.12 -0.35 -12.87
CA ILE A 183 -6.56 -0.16 -11.48
C ILE A 183 -7.77 0.76 -11.42
N LYS A 184 -7.76 1.87 -12.15
CA LYS A 184 -8.89 2.81 -12.20
C LYS A 184 -10.16 2.12 -12.68
N GLU A 185 -10.10 1.44 -13.82
CA GLU A 185 -11.25 0.72 -14.40
C GLU A 185 -11.82 -0.29 -13.39
N MET A 186 -10.96 -1.05 -12.72
CA MET A 186 -11.38 -1.99 -11.70
C MET A 186 -12.03 -1.30 -10.50
N VAL A 187 -11.39 -0.27 -9.96
CA VAL A 187 -11.84 0.45 -8.75
C VAL A 187 -13.21 1.11 -8.98
N GLU A 188 -13.39 1.78 -10.12
CA GLU A 188 -14.65 2.44 -10.47
C GLU A 188 -15.77 1.41 -10.77
N THR A 189 -15.45 0.29 -11.41
CA THR A 189 -16.40 -0.82 -11.64
C THR A 189 -16.88 -1.45 -10.33
N GLU A 190 -16.01 -1.57 -9.34
CA GLU A 190 -16.37 -2.07 -8.00
C GLU A 190 -17.07 -1.01 -7.12
N GLY A 191 -17.32 0.19 -7.65
CA GLY A 191 -18.04 1.26 -6.95
C GLY A 191 -17.21 2.00 -5.90
N TYR A 192 -15.88 2.03 -6.05
CA TYR A 192 -14.97 2.79 -5.19
C TYR A 192 -14.46 4.06 -5.88
N GLU A 193 -13.89 4.96 -5.11
CA GLU A 193 -13.27 6.18 -5.65
C GLU A 193 -11.81 5.92 -6.05
N PHE A 194 -11.40 6.44 -7.22
CA PHE A 194 -10.01 6.46 -7.65
C PHE A 194 -9.47 7.88 -7.73
N ALA A 195 -8.21 8.07 -7.34
CA ALA A 195 -7.48 9.32 -7.55
C ALA A 195 -6.03 9.03 -7.95
N ASN A 196 -5.49 9.82 -8.88
CA ASN A 196 -4.10 9.72 -9.31
C ASN A 196 -3.34 11.04 -9.10
N PRO A 197 -2.92 11.36 -7.87
CA PRO A 197 -2.13 12.55 -7.60
C PRO A 197 -0.72 12.47 -8.18
N GLY A 198 -0.27 11.28 -8.57
CA GLY A 198 1.07 11.04 -9.12
C GLY A 198 1.37 11.83 -10.40
N THR A 199 0.36 12.30 -11.13
CA THR A 199 0.54 13.17 -12.30
C THR A 199 1.24 14.49 -11.95
N ALA A 200 1.07 14.99 -10.71
CA ALA A 200 1.75 16.18 -10.22
C ALA A 200 3.26 15.98 -9.98
N LEU A 201 3.73 14.73 -10.00
CA LEU A 201 5.14 14.37 -9.83
C LEU A 201 5.88 14.16 -11.18
N LEU A 202 5.22 14.47 -12.29
CA LEU A 202 5.76 14.27 -13.64
C LEU A 202 6.07 15.61 -14.31
N LEU A 203 7.17 15.62 -15.07
CA LEU A 203 7.49 16.67 -16.04
C LEU A 203 6.60 16.53 -17.29
N GLN A 204 6.65 17.53 -18.17
CA GLN A 204 5.87 17.54 -19.42
C GLN A 204 6.19 16.38 -20.37
N ASP A 205 7.42 15.86 -20.32
CA ASP A 205 7.86 14.69 -21.10
C ASP A 205 7.38 13.35 -20.51
N GLY A 206 6.67 13.40 -19.38
CA GLY A 206 6.13 12.22 -18.69
C GLY A 206 7.15 11.47 -17.84
N LYS A 207 8.33 12.02 -17.62
CA LYS A 207 9.32 11.52 -16.65
C LYS A 207 9.03 12.08 -15.26
N ILE A 208 9.55 11.41 -14.22
CA ILE A 208 9.47 11.97 -12.88
C ILE A 208 10.24 13.28 -12.78
N ASP A 209 9.72 14.22 -12.02
CA ASP A 209 10.48 15.38 -11.56
C ASP A 209 11.37 14.94 -10.38
N GLU A 210 12.64 14.68 -10.67
CA GLU A 210 13.61 14.19 -9.68
C GLU A 210 13.73 15.09 -8.43
N SER A 211 13.42 16.38 -8.56
CA SER A 211 13.47 17.35 -7.46
C SER A 211 12.40 17.08 -6.39
N LEU A 212 11.35 16.33 -6.74
CA LEU A 212 10.26 15.95 -5.86
C LEU A 212 10.48 14.59 -5.16
N PHE A 213 11.66 13.99 -5.31
CA PHE A 213 12.00 12.68 -4.76
C PHE A 213 13.30 12.73 -3.95
N ILE A 214 13.46 11.84 -2.98
CA ILE A 214 14.65 11.75 -2.11
C ILE A 214 15.90 11.15 -2.79
N GLY A 215 16.00 11.18 -4.09
CA GLY A 215 17.16 10.70 -4.87
C GLY A 215 17.05 9.23 -5.31
N ASP A 216 16.18 8.43 -4.73
CA ASP A 216 15.95 7.04 -5.16
C ASP A 216 14.96 6.92 -6.34
N GLY A 217 14.27 8.02 -6.67
CA GLY A 217 13.28 8.08 -7.75
C GLY A 217 12.03 7.23 -7.49
N LEU A 218 11.74 6.96 -6.21
CA LEU A 218 10.59 6.17 -5.76
C LEU A 218 9.80 6.87 -4.64
N HIS A 219 10.50 7.44 -3.66
CA HIS A 219 9.88 8.08 -2.51
C HIS A 219 9.83 9.61 -2.72
N PRO A 220 8.64 10.22 -2.76
CA PRO A 220 8.52 11.68 -2.72
C PRO A 220 9.15 12.26 -1.44
N ASN A 221 9.69 13.48 -1.55
CA ASN A 221 10.33 14.19 -0.43
C ASN A 221 9.32 15.04 0.37
#